data_20fc1bcdb762da50a9d66a251320da8c
#
_entry.id   20fc1bcdb762da50a9d66a251320da8c
#
_cell.length_a   1.000
_cell.length_b   1.000
_cell.length_c   1.000
_cell.angle_alpha   90.00
_cell.angle_beta   90.00
_cell.angle_gamma   90.00
#
_symmetry.space_group_name_H-M   'P 1'
#
loop_
_entity.id
_entity.type
_entity.pdbx_description
1 polymer ?
#
loop_
_entity_poly.entity_id
_entity_poly.type
_entity_poly.pdbx_seq_one_letter_code
_entity_poly.pdbx_strand_id
1 'polypeptide(L)'
;MTRKGKLTKKDLKQDEFAEIVGEAVLYVKHHSRRIIGLVIIVIVIAIGSIFVVRQRRAAEIEAQTILARGTFDLKQGNYASALRTYSGIRQRYRGTWSAADATFFSANAYFASGSYDSSMAFYNEYLNQGKRRDDLTVSAKAGIAQSLEEKGMYLEAASSYLKAQQEHPDNVQARDLLLGAARCFRLAGDLVRAVEVYNDLIDTYPDSREAELARMQVLELEVRSKRGS
;
A
#
# COMPACT_ATOMS: atom_id res chain seq x y z
N MET A 1 -4.95 57.70 -59.62
CA MET A 1 -4.59 56.25 -59.64
C MET A 1 -4.20 55.80 -58.22
N THR A 2 -5.10 55.23 -57.46
CA THR A 2 -4.88 54.78 -56.07
C THR A 2 -4.51 53.30 -56.12
N ARG A 3 -3.26 52.95 -55.69
CA ARG A 3 -2.75 51.57 -55.55
C ARG A 3 -3.44 50.91 -54.37
N LYS A 4 -4.35 49.99 -54.62
CA LYS A 4 -4.84 49.04 -53.60
C LYS A 4 -3.69 48.08 -53.27
N GLY A 5 -3.07 48.23 -52.09
CA GLY A 5 -2.10 47.25 -51.53
C GLY A 5 -2.81 45.89 -51.32
N LYS A 6 -2.18 44.83 -51.82
CA LYS A 6 -2.60 43.46 -51.53
C LYS A 6 -2.41 43.16 -50.04
N LEU A 7 -3.50 42.92 -49.31
CA LEU A 7 -3.44 42.41 -47.93
C LEU A 7 -2.66 41.10 -47.90
N THR A 8 -1.66 41.00 -47.01
CA THR A 8 -0.87 39.79 -46.85
C THR A 8 -1.59 38.84 -45.87
N LYS A 9 -1.30 37.53 -45.96
CA LYS A 9 -1.84 36.49 -45.08
C LYS A 9 -1.56 36.79 -43.60
N LYS A 10 -0.56 37.61 -43.31
CA LYS A 10 -0.17 38.07 -41.98
C LYS A 10 -1.08 39.18 -41.47
N ASP A 11 -1.52 40.07 -42.36
CA ASP A 11 -2.43 41.17 -42.03
C ASP A 11 -3.83 40.62 -41.71
N LEU A 12 -4.30 39.64 -42.50
CA LEU A 12 -5.59 38.93 -42.24
C LEU A 12 -5.60 38.20 -40.90
N LYS A 13 -4.49 37.56 -40.48
CA LYS A 13 -4.40 36.93 -39.15
C LYS A 13 -4.32 37.92 -37.98
N GLN A 14 -3.75 39.12 -38.23
CA GLN A 14 -3.72 40.18 -37.21
C GLN A 14 -5.13 40.81 -37.05
N ASP A 15 -5.87 40.95 -38.11
CA ASP A 15 -7.24 41.50 -38.07
C ASP A 15 -8.21 40.51 -37.39
N GLU A 16 -8.12 39.20 -37.72
CA GLU A 16 -8.89 38.15 -37.03
C GLU A 16 -8.60 38.07 -35.53
N PHE A 17 -7.27 38.19 -35.17
CA PHE A 17 -6.88 38.17 -33.76
C PHE A 17 -7.38 39.42 -33.02
N ALA A 18 -7.30 40.59 -33.66
CA ALA A 18 -7.81 41.84 -33.10
C ALA A 18 -9.34 41.83 -32.91
N GLU A 19 -10.06 41.21 -33.83
CA GLU A 19 -11.53 41.05 -33.77
C GLU A 19 -11.92 40.12 -32.62
N ILE A 20 -11.26 38.94 -32.49
CA ILE A 20 -11.51 38.00 -31.41
C ILE A 20 -11.21 38.64 -30.04
N VAL A 21 -10.10 39.38 -29.93
CA VAL A 21 -9.75 40.09 -28.68
C VAL A 21 -10.75 41.18 -28.38
N GLY A 22 -11.19 41.93 -29.41
CA GLY A 22 -12.24 42.95 -29.28
C GLY A 22 -13.57 42.40 -28.77
N GLU A 23 -14.03 41.29 -29.33
CA GLU A 23 -15.25 40.60 -28.87
C GLU A 23 -15.11 40.08 -27.46
N ALA A 24 -13.98 39.47 -27.10
CA ALA A 24 -13.70 39.00 -25.76
C ALA A 24 -13.71 40.15 -24.72
N VAL A 25 -13.11 41.29 -25.06
CA VAL A 25 -13.09 42.48 -24.19
C VAL A 25 -14.54 43.04 -23.98
N LEU A 26 -15.32 43.11 -25.05
CA LEU A 26 -16.72 43.54 -24.95
C LEU A 26 -17.58 42.58 -24.14
N TYR A 27 -17.39 41.28 -24.30
CA TYR A 27 -18.05 40.24 -23.52
C TYR A 27 -17.71 40.33 -22.03
N VAL A 28 -16.39 40.49 -21.69
CA VAL A 28 -15.95 40.67 -20.33
C VAL A 28 -16.50 41.95 -19.71
N LYS A 29 -16.54 43.05 -20.47
CA LYS A 29 -17.10 44.33 -19.98
C LYS A 29 -18.59 44.23 -19.71
N HIS A 30 -19.33 43.52 -20.55
CA HIS A 30 -20.77 43.35 -20.39
C HIS A 30 -21.14 42.39 -19.23
N HIS A 31 -20.31 41.35 -19.00
CA HIS A 31 -20.51 40.36 -17.95
C HIS A 31 -19.58 40.52 -16.74
N SER A 32 -18.94 41.68 -16.60
CA SER A 32 -17.92 41.94 -15.63
C SER A 32 -18.27 41.51 -14.19
N ARG A 33 -19.50 41.84 -13.74
CA ARG A 33 -19.97 41.47 -12.39
C ARG A 33 -20.02 39.95 -12.18
N ARG A 34 -20.48 39.19 -13.20
CA ARG A 34 -20.53 37.71 -13.10
C ARG A 34 -19.15 37.08 -13.14
N ILE A 35 -18.27 37.61 -14.00
CA ILE A 35 -16.88 37.15 -14.14
C ILE A 35 -16.12 37.43 -12.86
N ILE A 36 -16.24 38.62 -12.28
CA ILE A 36 -15.61 38.96 -10.99
C ILE A 36 -16.13 38.02 -9.88
N GLY A 37 -17.44 37.76 -9.83
CA GLY A 37 -18.01 36.81 -8.86
C GLY A 37 -17.42 35.42 -9.00
N LEU A 38 -17.30 34.88 -10.24
CA LEU A 38 -16.69 33.57 -10.48
C LEU A 38 -15.20 33.53 -10.08
N VAL A 39 -14.44 34.59 -10.41
CA VAL A 39 -13.02 34.70 -10.00
C VAL A 39 -12.88 34.70 -8.48
N ILE A 40 -13.71 35.44 -7.76
CA ILE A 40 -13.70 35.43 -6.29
C ILE A 40 -14.00 34.04 -5.75
N ILE A 41 -14.99 33.33 -6.28
CA ILE A 41 -15.32 31.97 -5.85
C ILE A 41 -14.13 31.04 -6.07
N VAL A 42 -13.49 31.09 -7.25
CA VAL A 42 -12.29 30.29 -7.56
C VAL A 42 -11.14 30.59 -6.57
N ILE A 43 -10.91 31.86 -6.27
CA ILE A 43 -9.86 32.28 -5.30
C ILE A 43 -10.18 31.74 -3.91
N VAL A 44 -11.43 31.82 -3.46
CA VAL A 44 -11.84 31.29 -2.14
C VAL A 44 -11.64 29.78 -2.06
N ILE A 45 -12.04 29.05 -3.12
CA ILE A 45 -11.83 27.62 -3.20
C ILE A 45 -10.32 27.29 -3.20
N ALA A 46 -9.52 28.03 -3.95
CA ALA A 46 -8.06 27.82 -4.01
C ALA A 46 -7.40 28.07 -2.62
N ILE A 47 -7.75 29.14 -1.94
CA ILE A 47 -7.26 29.44 -0.59
C ILE A 47 -7.70 28.36 0.41
N GLY A 48 -8.97 27.97 0.37
CA GLY A 48 -9.52 26.89 1.21
C GLY A 48 -8.81 25.57 0.99
N SER A 49 -8.57 25.19 -0.27
CA SER A 49 -7.85 23.96 -0.61
C SER A 49 -6.39 23.96 -0.14
N ILE A 50 -5.68 25.09 -0.30
CA ILE A 50 -4.31 25.25 0.21
C ILE A 50 -4.28 25.10 1.75
N PHE A 51 -5.23 25.70 2.45
CA PHE A 51 -5.33 25.60 3.90
C PHE A 51 -5.54 24.14 4.34
N VAL A 52 -6.50 23.44 3.73
CA VAL A 52 -6.77 22.02 4.02
C VAL A 52 -5.55 21.14 3.74
N VAL A 53 -4.85 21.35 2.61
CA VAL A 53 -3.64 20.60 2.29
C VAL A 53 -2.53 20.85 3.31
N ARG A 54 -2.31 22.09 3.73
CA ARG A 54 -1.32 22.42 4.76
C ARG A 54 -1.65 21.76 6.10
N GLN A 55 -2.91 21.82 6.51
CA GLN A 55 -3.35 21.20 7.76
C GLN A 55 -3.16 19.67 7.73
N ARG A 56 -3.51 19.02 6.60
CA ARG A 56 -3.31 17.58 6.42
C ARG A 56 -1.84 17.19 6.44
N ARG A 57 -0.96 18.00 5.83
CA ARG A 57 0.49 17.75 5.89
C ARG A 57 1.06 17.89 7.29
N ALA A 58 0.64 18.91 8.03
CA ALA A 58 1.06 19.10 9.43
C ALA A 58 0.60 17.91 10.29
N ALA A 59 -0.64 17.46 10.14
CA ALA A 59 -1.17 16.30 10.84
C ALA A 59 -0.41 15.01 10.50
N GLU A 60 -0.01 14.80 9.22
CA GLU A 60 0.79 13.67 8.81
C GLU A 60 2.18 13.66 9.47
N ILE A 61 2.88 14.81 9.48
CA ILE A 61 4.21 14.92 10.11
C ILE A 61 4.14 14.64 11.61
N GLU A 62 3.15 15.19 12.28
CA GLU A 62 2.94 14.94 13.71
C GLU A 62 2.63 13.46 13.98
N ALA A 63 1.71 12.89 13.21
CA ALA A 63 1.35 11.47 13.32
C ALA A 63 2.55 10.55 13.07
N GLN A 64 3.40 10.86 12.07
CA GLN A 64 4.60 10.10 11.76
C GLN A 64 5.61 10.11 12.91
N THR A 65 5.78 11.25 13.58
CA THR A 65 6.66 11.37 14.75
C THR A 65 6.17 10.49 15.90
N ILE A 66 4.85 10.50 16.15
CA ILE A 66 4.24 9.67 17.19
C ILE A 66 4.33 8.19 16.82
N LEU A 67 4.14 7.86 15.51
CA LEU A 67 4.26 6.48 14.99
C LEU A 67 5.65 5.90 15.25
N ALA A 68 6.70 6.70 15.02
CA ALA A 68 8.09 6.29 15.29
C ALA A 68 8.30 5.90 16.77
N ARG A 69 7.68 6.62 17.69
CA ARG A 69 7.70 6.27 19.11
C ARG A 69 7.00 4.95 19.38
N GLY A 70 5.81 4.74 18.81
CA GLY A 70 5.10 3.45 18.92
C GLY A 70 5.89 2.28 18.38
N THR A 71 6.58 2.46 17.23
CA THR A 71 7.44 1.41 16.65
C THR A 71 8.68 1.14 17.50
N PHE A 72 9.21 2.13 18.20
CA PHE A 72 10.27 1.93 19.19
C PHE A 72 9.77 1.07 20.36
N ASP A 73 8.60 1.41 20.95
CA ASP A 73 7.99 0.63 22.02
C ASP A 73 7.73 -0.83 21.59
N LEU A 74 7.25 -1.04 20.36
CA LEU A 74 7.04 -2.35 19.78
C LEU A 74 8.34 -3.18 19.74
N LYS A 75 9.43 -2.57 19.26
CA LYS A 75 10.75 -3.22 19.18
C LYS A 75 11.33 -3.56 20.57
N GLN A 76 10.96 -2.81 21.59
CA GLN A 76 11.36 -3.09 22.98
C GLN A 76 10.46 -4.12 23.66
N GLY A 77 9.47 -4.68 22.97
CA GLY A 77 8.51 -5.61 23.56
C GLY A 77 7.41 -4.95 24.41
N ASN A 78 7.35 -3.62 24.43
CA ASN A 78 6.36 -2.86 25.19
C ASN A 78 5.02 -2.79 24.42
N TYR A 79 4.42 -3.94 24.10
CA TYR A 79 3.25 -4.06 23.22
C TYR A 79 2.07 -3.21 23.68
N ALA A 80 1.77 -3.19 24.96
CA ALA A 80 0.66 -2.39 25.50
C ALA A 80 0.87 -0.88 25.33
N SER A 81 2.09 -0.38 25.42
CA SER A 81 2.44 1.03 25.16
C SER A 81 2.32 1.35 23.66
N ALA A 82 2.87 0.49 22.81
CA ALA A 82 2.78 0.61 21.35
C ALA A 82 1.31 0.66 20.91
N LEU A 83 0.46 -0.26 21.37
CA LEU A 83 -0.97 -0.31 21.04
C LEU A 83 -1.73 0.95 21.47
N ARG A 84 -1.43 1.51 22.65
CA ARG A 84 -2.01 2.80 23.07
C ARG A 84 -1.62 3.93 22.14
N THR A 85 -0.35 3.99 21.76
CA THR A 85 0.19 5.00 20.82
C THR A 85 -0.50 4.87 19.46
N TYR A 86 -0.58 3.68 18.90
CA TYR A 86 -1.23 3.42 17.60
C TYR A 86 -2.73 3.73 17.62
N SER A 87 -3.43 3.36 18.71
CA SER A 87 -4.83 3.71 18.91
C SER A 87 -5.05 5.22 18.90
N GLY A 88 -4.19 5.98 19.60
CA GLY A 88 -4.22 7.44 19.60
C GLY A 88 -4.04 8.04 18.20
N ILE A 89 -3.10 7.51 17.40
CA ILE A 89 -2.88 7.95 16.01
C ILE A 89 -4.12 7.67 15.15
N ARG A 90 -4.68 6.46 15.21
CA ARG A 90 -5.85 6.04 14.44
C ARG A 90 -7.09 6.90 14.75
N GLN A 91 -7.24 7.37 15.98
CA GLN A 91 -8.36 8.21 16.38
C GLN A 91 -8.17 9.67 16.00
N ARG A 92 -6.98 10.26 16.31
CA ARG A 92 -6.72 11.69 16.18
C ARG A 92 -6.36 12.10 14.75
N TYR A 93 -5.64 11.23 14.00
CA TYR A 93 -5.09 11.56 12.68
C TYR A 93 -5.76 10.73 11.56
N ARG A 94 -7.07 10.54 11.65
CA ARG A 94 -7.84 9.80 10.64
C ARG A 94 -7.59 10.33 9.24
N GLY A 95 -7.44 9.41 8.28
CA GLY A 95 -7.22 9.76 6.88
C GLY A 95 -5.80 10.18 6.54
N THR A 96 -4.83 10.10 7.46
CA THR A 96 -3.39 10.19 7.20
C THR A 96 -2.83 8.81 6.80
N TRP A 97 -1.68 8.79 6.15
CA TRP A 97 -0.94 7.55 5.89
C TRP A 97 -0.45 6.92 7.19
N SER A 98 0.04 7.74 8.11
CA SER A 98 0.48 7.29 9.44
C SER A 98 -0.65 6.62 10.24
N ALA A 99 -1.92 7.03 10.07
CA ALA A 99 -3.04 6.36 10.72
C ALA A 99 -3.31 4.97 10.11
N ALA A 100 -3.12 4.82 8.80
CA ALA A 100 -3.18 3.52 8.15
C ALA A 100 -2.02 2.62 8.60
N ASP A 101 -0.79 3.14 8.59
CA ASP A 101 0.39 2.43 9.08
C ASP A 101 0.24 2.02 10.55
N ALA A 102 -0.38 2.86 11.39
CA ALA A 102 -0.67 2.52 12.79
C ALA A 102 -1.62 1.33 12.93
N THR A 103 -2.53 1.11 11.96
CA THR A 103 -3.37 -0.09 11.94
C THR A 103 -2.53 -1.34 11.65
N PHE A 104 -1.63 -1.28 10.66
CA PHE A 104 -0.69 -2.35 10.35
C PHE A 104 0.23 -2.68 11.54
N PHE A 105 0.84 -1.67 12.16
CA PHE A 105 1.70 -1.88 13.33
C PHE A 105 0.94 -2.33 14.57
N SER A 106 -0.36 -2.03 14.70
CA SER A 106 -1.21 -2.63 15.73
C SER A 106 -1.33 -4.13 15.53
N ALA A 107 -1.50 -4.59 14.26
CA ALA A 107 -1.52 -6.02 13.95
C ALA A 107 -0.20 -6.69 14.34
N ASN A 108 0.95 -6.07 14.03
CA ASN A 108 2.27 -6.58 14.42
C ASN A 108 2.41 -6.67 15.95
N ALA A 109 1.91 -5.69 16.69
CA ALA A 109 1.96 -5.69 18.15
C ALA A 109 1.09 -6.81 18.75
N TYR A 110 -0.10 -7.03 18.20
CA TYR A 110 -0.94 -8.16 18.58
C TYR A 110 -0.30 -9.51 18.24
N PHE A 111 0.30 -9.63 17.05
CA PHE A 111 1.03 -10.84 16.68
C PHE A 111 2.16 -11.13 17.68
N ALA A 112 3.02 -10.15 17.94
CA ALA A 112 4.14 -10.29 18.85
C ALA A 112 3.73 -10.58 20.31
N SER A 113 2.52 -10.17 20.70
CA SER A 113 1.93 -10.51 22.02
C SER A 113 1.20 -11.86 22.05
N GLY A 114 1.19 -12.65 20.97
CA GLY A 114 0.48 -13.92 20.87
C GLY A 114 -1.03 -13.80 20.65
N SER A 115 -1.53 -12.59 20.43
CA SER A 115 -2.97 -12.33 20.23
C SER A 115 -3.34 -12.44 18.74
N TYR A 116 -3.23 -13.65 18.18
CA TYR A 116 -3.29 -13.90 16.73
C TYR A 116 -4.63 -13.55 16.10
N ASP A 117 -5.76 -13.74 16.79
CA ASP A 117 -7.08 -13.34 16.27
C ASP A 117 -7.19 -11.82 16.11
N SER A 118 -6.70 -11.06 17.09
CA SER A 118 -6.64 -9.61 17.00
C SER A 118 -5.67 -9.16 15.90
N SER A 119 -4.52 -9.83 15.79
CA SER A 119 -3.55 -9.56 14.71
C SER A 119 -4.20 -9.68 13.34
N MET A 120 -4.86 -10.80 13.05
CA MET A 120 -5.59 -11.03 11.80
C MET A 120 -6.68 -9.98 11.55
N ALA A 121 -7.44 -9.62 12.59
CA ALA A 121 -8.48 -8.60 12.47
C ALA A 121 -7.90 -7.25 12.05
N PHE A 122 -6.77 -6.82 12.64
CA PHE A 122 -6.10 -5.55 12.31
C PHE A 122 -5.41 -5.59 10.95
N TYR A 123 -4.80 -6.71 10.54
CA TYR A 123 -4.30 -6.85 9.16
C TYR A 123 -5.42 -6.76 8.14
N ASN A 124 -6.56 -7.42 8.37
CA ASN A 124 -7.73 -7.32 7.50
C ASN A 124 -8.29 -5.89 7.48
N GLU A 125 -8.34 -5.20 8.62
CA GLU A 125 -8.73 -3.79 8.67
C GLU A 125 -7.79 -2.94 7.80
N TYR A 126 -6.46 -3.15 7.90
CA TYR A 126 -5.48 -2.45 7.08
C TYR A 126 -5.70 -2.70 5.58
N LEU A 127 -5.91 -3.95 5.18
CA LEU A 127 -6.13 -4.34 3.78
C LEU A 127 -7.41 -3.75 3.18
N ASN A 128 -8.41 -3.45 4.02
CA ASN A 128 -9.67 -2.82 3.61
C ASN A 128 -9.62 -1.28 3.60
N GLN A 129 -8.53 -0.66 4.01
CA GLN A 129 -8.38 0.80 4.00
C GLN A 129 -8.11 1.31 2.58
N GLY A 130 -8.63 2.52 2.27
CA GLY A 130 -8.34 3.19 1.00
C GLY A 130 -6.91 3.72 0.88
N LYS A 131 -6.26 4.00 2.02
CA LYS A 131 -4.84 4.36 2.10
C LYS A 131 -4.06 3.18 2.64
N ARG A 132 -3.25 2.59 1.82
CA ARG A 132 -2.31 1.53 2.19
C ARG A 132 -1.10 1.56 1.27
N ARG A 133 0.02 1.14 1.79
CA ARG A 133 1.27 1.03 1.05
C ARG A 133 1.36 -0.36 0.42
N ASP A 134 1.88 -0.44 -0.79
CA ASP A 134 1.99 -1.72 -1.51
C ASP A 134 2.94 -2.70 -0.80
N ASP A 135 4.06 -2.18 -0.26
CA ASP A 135 5.02 -2.97 0.53
C ASP A 135 4.40 -3.57 1.81
N LEU A 136 3.60 -2.79 2.52
CA LEU A 136 2.89 -3.26 3.70
C LEU A 136 1.67 -4.12 3.37
N THR A 137 1.13 -4.03 2.15
CA THR A 137 0.00 -4.87 1.71
C THR A 137 0.40 -6.34 1.66
N VAL A 138 1.56 -6.66 1.06
CA VAL A 138 2.07 -8.03 1.02
C VAL A 138 2.42 -8.52 2.42
N SER A 139 3.08 -7.65 3.22
CA SER A 139 3.42 -7.97 4.61
C SER A 139 2.19 -8.22 5.48
N ALA A 140 1.08 -7.51 5.27
CA ALA A 140 -0.17 -7.75 5.99
C ALA A 140 -0.78 -9.11 5.64
N LYS A 141 -0.76 -9.49 4.35
CA LYS A 141 -1.22 -10.82 3.91
C LYS A 141 -0.33 -11.93 4.48
N ALA A 142 0.98 -11.74 4.47
CA ALA A 142 1.93 -12.65 5.12
C ALA A 142 1.65 -12.77 6.62
N GLY A 143 1.38 -11.65 7.30
CA GLY A 143 1.07 -11.62 8.73
C GLY A 143 -0.23 -12.36 9.09
N ILE A 144 -1.24 -12.35 8.22
CA ILE A 144 -2.44 -13.18 8.37
C ILE A 144 -2.06 -14.66 8.29
N ALA A 145 -1.28 -15.06 7.28
CA ALA A 145 -0.84 -16.44 7.11
C ALA A 145 0.03 -16.91 8.29
N GLN A 146 0.95 -16.08 8.77
CA GLN A 146 1.74 -16.34 9.97
C GLN A 146 0.87 -16.50 11.21
N SER A 147 -0.15 -15.66 11.38
CA SER A 147 -1.08 -15.77 12.52
C SER A 147 -1.86 -17.09 12.50
N LEU A 148 -2.25 -17.57 11.31
CA LEU A 148 -2.87 -18.88 11.14
C LEU A 148 -1.89 -20.02 11.47
N GLU A 149 -0.62 -19.89 11.01
CA GLU A 149 0.44 -20.85 11.31
C GLU A 149 0.67 -20.98 12.81
N GLU A 150 0.80 -19.86 13.53
CA GLU A 150 0.98 -19.85 14.99
C GLU A 150 -0.22 -20.41 15.77
N LYS A 151 -1.43 -20.38 15.17
CA LYS A 151 -2.62 -21.05 15.70
C LYS A 151 -2.68 -22.54 15.38
N GLY A 152 -1.72 -23.08 14.64
CA GLY A 152 -1.72 -24.48 14.19
C GLY A 152 -2.68 -24.76 13.02
N MET A 153 -3.26 -23.74 12.41
CA MET A 153 -4.16 -23.83 11.24
C MET A 153 -3.34 -23.92 9.96
N TYR A 154 -2.52 -24.99 9.86
CA TYR A 154 -1.46 -25.07 8.85
C TYR A 154 -1.97 -25.10 7.41
N LEU A 155 -3.08 -25.78 7.12
CA LEU A 155 -3.62 -25.83 5.75
C LEU A 155 -4.15 -24.46 5.28
N GLU A 156 -4.83 -23.76 6.17
CA GLU A 156 -5.32 -22.41 5.92
C GLU A 156 -4.17 -21.41 5.79
N ALA A 157 -3.12 -21.56 6.61
CA ALA A 157 -1.90 -20.76 6.53
C ALA A 157 -1.21 -20.96 5.18
N ALA A 158 -0.99 -22.21 4.75
CA ALA A 158 -0.39 -22.55 3.47
C ALA A 158 -1.17 -21.93 2.29
N SER A 159 -2.49 -22.06 2.31
CA SER A 159 -3.36 -21.47 1.29
C SER A 159 -3.29 -19.95 1.27
N SER A 160 -3.20 -19.31 2.45
CA SER A 160 -3.08 -17.86 2.57
C SER A 160 -1.73 -17.34 2.06
N TYR A 161 -0.63 -18.06 2.32
CA TYR A 161 0.69 -17.76 1.78
C TYR A 161 0.72 -17.88 0.25
N LEU A 162 0.20 -18.98 -0.32
CA LEU A 162 0.15 -19.16 -1.77
C LEU A 162 -0.68 -18.08 -2.45
N LYS A 163 -1.83 -17.74 -1.88
CA LYS A 163 -2.67 -16.65 -2.40
C LYS A 163 -1.93 -15.32 -2.40
N ALA A 164 -1.22 -15.00 -1.32
CA ALA A 164 -0.44 -13.77 -1.24
C ALA A 164 0.67 -13.74 -2.30
N GLN A 165 1.34 -14.86 -2.56
CA GLN A 165 2.39 -14.99 -3.58
C GLN A 165 1.81 -14.85 -4.99
N GLN A 166 0.69 -15.52 -5.30
CA GLN A 166 0.03 -15.44 -6.61
C GLN A 166 -0.47 -14.03 -6.95
N GLU A 167 -0.95 -13.30 -5.96
CA GLU A 167 -1.39 -11.91 -6.14
C GLU A 167 -0.22 -10.93 -6.29
N HIS A 168 0.99 -11.30 -5.84
CA HIS A 168 2.18 -10.44 -5.84
C HIS A 168 3.45 -11.22 -6.23
N PRO A 169 3.51 -11.84 -7.43
CA PRO A 169 4.61 -12.74 -7.80
C PRO A 169 5.96 -12.02 -7.92
N ASP A 170 5.96 -10.74 -8.29
CA ASP A 170 7.18 -9.93 -8.45
C ASP A 170 7.65 -9.26 -7.16
N ASN A 171 6.93 -9.47 -6.05
CA ASN A 171 7.31 -8.88 -4.77
C ASN A 171 8.54 -9.60 -4.19
N VAL A 172 9.42 -8.82 -3.55
CA VAL A 172 10.64 -9.35 -2.90
C VAL A 172 10.33 -10.45 -1.86
N GLN A 173 9.14 -10.44 -1.25
CA GLN A 173 8.70 -11.44 -0.28
C GLN A 173 8.09 -12.71 -0.92
N ALA A 174 7.94 -12.78 -2.26
CA ALA A 174 7.31 -13.93 -2.92
C ALA A 174 7.99 -15.26 -2.58
N ARG A 175 9.32 -15.26 -2.43
CA ARG A 175 10.12 -16.41 -2.03
C ARG A 175 9.82 -16.88 -0.60
N ASP A 176 9.74 -15.93 0.33
CA ASP A 176 9.41 -16.22 1.72
C ASP A 176 7.97 -16.75 1.85
N LEU A 177 7.04 -16.25 1.03
CA LEU A 177 5.66 -16.74 0.99
C LEU A 177 5.59 -18.19 0.51
N LEU A 178 6.31 -18.57 -0.55
CA LEU A 178 6.41 -19.96 -1.00
C LEU A 178 7.05 -20.86 0.06
N LEU A 179 8.15 -20.41 0.67
CA LEU A 179 8.81 -21.15 1.74
C LEU A 179 7.87 -21.35 2.94
N GLY A 180 7.11 -20.32 3.32
CA GLY A 180 6.08 -20.38 4.37
C GLY A 180 4.97 -21.38 4.04
N ALA A 181 4.46 -21.35 2.81
CA ALA A 181 3.43 -22.27 2.35
C ALA A 181 3.89 -23.73 2.39
N ALA A 182 5.07 -24.03 1.85
CA ALA A 182 5.64 -25.37 1.85
C ALA A 182 5.88 -25.88 3.28
N ARG A 183 6.41 -25.04 4.16
CA ARG A 183 6.58 -25.36 5.59
C ARG A 183 5.23 -25.69 6.24
N CYS A 184 4.21 -24.91 5.97
CA CYS A 184 2.87 -25.15 6.52
C CYS A 184 2.25 -26.47 6.01
N PHE A 185 2.38 -26.80 4.72
CA PHE A 185 1.96 -28.12 4.22
C PHE A 185 2.72 -29.25 4.90
N ARG A 186 4.01 -29.11 5.10
CA ARG A 186 4.81 -30.12 5.83
C ARG A 186 4.33 -30.27 7.29
N LEU A 187 4.03 -29.18 7.99
CA LEU A 187 3.50 -29.22 9.36
C LEU A 187 2.09 -29.83 9.43
N ALA A 188 1.29 -29.64 8.38
CA ALA A 188 -0.01 -30.26 8.25
C ALA A 188 0.06 -31.78 7.92
N GLY A 189 1.26 -32.32 7.64
CA GLY A 189 1.46 -33.70 7.20
C GLY A 189 1.20 -33.93 5.71
N ASP A 190 0.90 -32.90 4.94
CA ASP A 190 0.71 -32.98 3.49
C ASP A 190 2.06 -32.84 2.79
N LEU A 191 2.81 -33.94 2.84
CA LEU A 191 4.18 -33.98 2.34
C LEU A 191 4.24 -33.86 0.82
N VAL A 192 3.20 -34.29 0.11
CA VAL A 192 3.13 -34.20 -1.35
C VAL A 192 3.10 -32.73 -1.78
N ARG A 193 2.13 -31.98 -1.29
CA ARG A 193 2.05 -30.54 -1.60
C ARG A 193 3.24 -29.74 -1.05
N ALA A 194 3.81 -30.17 0.08
CA ALA A 194 5.02 -29.52 0.59
C ALA A 194 6.18 -29.63 -0.40
N VAL A 195 6.43 -30.84 -0.95
CA VAL A 195 7.48 -31.07 -1.96
C VAL A 195 7.19 -30.34 -3.26
N GLU A 196 5.94 -30.31 -3.73
CA GLU A 196 5.54 -29.55 -4.92
C GLU A 196 5.88 -28.06 -4.78
N VAL A 197 5.50 -27.43 -3.64
CA VAL A 197 5.76 -25.99 -3.42
C VAL A 197 7.25 -25.71 -3.20
N TYR A 198 8.00 -26.61 -2.54
CA TYR A 198 9.46 -26.47 -2.44
C TYR A 198 10.12 -26.52 -3.81
N ASN A 199 9.70 -27.43 -4.69
CA ASN A 199 10.23 -27.52 -6.05
C ASN A 199 9.87 -26.28 -6.89
N ASP A 200 8.64 -25.77 -6.78
CA ASP A 200 8.24 -24.51 -7.43
C ASP A 200 9.14 -23.33 -7.00
N LEU A 201 9.44 -23.24 -5.71
CA LEU A 201 10.38 -22.24 -5.18
C LEU A 201 11.80 -22.41 -5.76
N ILE A 202 12.29 -23.64 -5.85
CA ILE A 202 13.63 -23.96 -6.40
C ILE A 202 13.71 -23.60 -7.87
N ASP A 203 12.69 -23.92 -8.64
CA ASP A 203 12.63 -23.72 -10.10
C ASP A 203 12.46 -22.23 -10.43
N THR A 204 11.63 -21.53 -9.66
CA THR A 204 11.34 -20.11 -9.92
C THR A 204 12.47 -19.19 -9.44
N TYR A 205 13.15 -19.53 -8.33
CA TYR A 205 14.16 -18.70 -7.70
C TYR A 205 15.47 -19.47 -7.37
N PRO A 206 16.13 -20.10 -8.37
CA PRO A 206 17.19 -21.10 -8.15
C PRO A 206 18.39 -20.62 -7.34
N ASP A 207 18.73 -19.34 -7.44
CA ASP A 207 19.89 -18.71 -6.79
C ASP A 207 19.55 -18.05 -5.44
N SER A 208 18.33 -18.23 -4.93
CA SER A 208 17.91 -17.64 -3.67
C SER A 208 18.31 -18.49 -2.46
N ARG A 209 18.49 -17.84 -1.32
CA ARG A 209 18.71 -18.52 -0.04
C ARG A 209 17.52 -19.42 0.32
N GLU A 210 16.31 -18.98 -0.01
CA GLU A 210 15.08 -19.71 0.24
C GLU A 210 15.04 -21.02 -0.58
N ALA A 211 15.55 -21.01 -1.82
CA ALA A 211 15.70 -22.22 -2.64
C ALA A 211 16.72 -23.20 -2.06
N GLU A 212 17.82 -22.73 -1.47
CA GLU A 212 18.77 -23.59 -0.75
C GLU A 212 18.11 -24.28 0.44
N LEU A 213 17.34 -23.54 1.23
CA LEU A 213 16.57 -24.10 2.34
C LEU A 213 15.53 -25.13 1.83
N ALA A 214 14.85 -24.83 0.73
CA ALA A 214 13.89 -25.74 0.13
C ALA A 214 14.53 -27.04 -0.33
N ARG A 215 15.72 -27.00 -0.98
CA ARG A 215 16.47 -28.20 -1.39
C ARG A 215 16.81 -29.10 -0.19
N MET A 216 17.23 -28.51 0.91
CA MET A 216 17.50 -29.27 2.14
C MET A 216 16.25 -29.95 2.69
N GLN A 217 15.09 -29.26 2.65
CA GLN A 217 13.84 -29.82 3.13
C GLN A 217 13.33 -30.95 2.24
N VAL A 218 13.42 -30.81 0.91
CA VAL A 218 13.07 -31.90 -0.04
C VAL A 218 13.91 -33.13 0.21
N LEU A 219 15.26 -32.96 0.32
CA LEU A 219 16.17 -34.07 0.60
C LEU A 219 15.84 -34.78 1.92
N GLU A 220 15.53 -34.04 2.99
CA GLU A 220 15.13 -34.60 4.27
C GLU A 220 13.86 -35.46 4.15
N LEU A 221 12.84 -34.96 3.41
CA LEU A 221 11.59 -35.66 3.20
C LEU A 221 11.77 -36.95 2.39
N GLU A 222 12.64 -36.94 1.36
CA GLU A 222 12.97 -38.13 0.57
C GLU A 222 13.69 -39.21 1.39
N VAL A 223 14.66 -38.81 2.22
CA VAL A 223 15.39 -39.75 3.10
C VAL A 223 14.42 -40.38 4.12
N ARG A 224 13.50 -39.58 4.66
CA ARG A 224 12.50 -40.04 5.61
C ARG A 224 11.52 -41.03 4.99
N SER A 225 11.05 -40.78 3.77
CA SER A 225 10.19 -41.67 2.99
C SER A 225 10.84 -43.04 2.76
N LYS A 226 12.15 -43.06 2.41
CA LYS A 226 12.90 -44.29 2.18
C LYS A 226 13.19 -45.12 3.44
N ARG A 227 13.17 -44.50 4.63
CA ARG A 227 13.40 -45.18 5.92
C ARG A 227 12.10 -45.71 6.56
N GLY A 228 10.94 -45.22 6.12
CA GLY A 228 9.63 -45.62 6.66
C GLY A 228 8.91 -46.67 5.83
N SER A 229 9.46 -47.02 4.64
CA SER A 229 9.04 -48.11 3.77
C SER A 229 9.91 -49.34 4.04
#